data_40babbfbd9aebbea3e464bb231963e46
#
_entry.id   40babbfbd9aebbea3e464bb231963e46
#
_cell.length_a   1.000
_cell.length_b   1.000
_cell.length_c   1.000
_cell.angle_alpha   90.00
_cell.angle_beta   90.00
_cell.angle_gamma   90.00
#
_symmetry.space_group_name_H-M   'P 1'
#
loop_
_entity.id
_entity.type
_entity.pdbx_description
1 polymer ?
#
loop_
_entity_poly.entity_id
_entity_poly.type
_entity_poly.pdbx_seq_one_letter_code
_entity_poly.pdbx_strand_id
1 'polypeptide(L)'
;KKDPKFNTKFITTFAGNFGLPAIIFYSLTTTNISFELFLRFSYYITLYVIIFAVIGLIILKILNKDIYRLLPPLILPNTGNMGMPLCLFAYGKMGLAIATAITSMILVFHFSLNILLASKKFSLKPLLNCIPIYALLISLIFVYFKIPAPKFLENATFLIGYSTIFLVLMSLGVALSKLKVFLLKETFIYSFIRVILG
;
A
#
# COMPACT_ATOMS: atom_id res chain seq x y z
N LYS A 1 15.78 27.56 -18.07
CA LYS A 1 16.00 27.16 -16.65
C LYS A 1 15.97 25.64 -16.62
N LYS A 2 17.10 25.00 -16.25
CA LYS A 2 17.10 23.55 -15.99
C LYS A 2 16.26 23.34 -14.74
N ASP A 3 15.11 22.64 -14.88
CA ASP A 3 14.32 22.23 -13.73
C ASP A 3 15.20 21.41 -12.79
N PRO A 4 15.18 21.68 -11.50
CA PRO A 4 15.93 20.87 -10.55
C PRO A 4 15.47 19.42 -10.74
N LYS A 5 16.41 18.52 -11.07
CA LYS A 5 16.14 17.10 -11.25
C LYS A 5 15.66 16.51 -9.92
N PHE A 6 14.36 16.51 -9.71
CA PHE A 6 13.73 15.96 -8.51
C PHE A 6 14.01 14.45 -8.44
N ASN A 7 14.78 14.03 -7.44
CA ASN A 7 15.15 12.62 -7.29
C ASN A 7 14.03 11.81 -6.65
N THR A 8 13.07 11.40 -7.46
CA THR A 8 11.93 10.57 -7.02
C THR A 8 12.38 9.24 -6.44
N LYS A 9 13.52 8.68 -6.88
CA LYS A 9 14.06 7.42 -6.36
C LYS A 9 14.44 7.53 -4.89
N PHE A 10 15.11 8.63 -4.49
CA PHE A 10 15.44 8.88 -3.09
C PHE A 10 14.18 8.94 -2.23
N ILE A 11 13.17 9.70 -2.68
CA ILE A 11 11.93 9.87 -1.94
C ILE A 11 11.17 8.56 -1.78
N THR A 12 11.04 7.77 -2.85
CA THR A 12 10.35 6.48 -2.77
C THR A 12 11.11 5.48 -1.90
N THR A 13 12.44 5.50 -1.92
CA THR A 13 13.27 4.67 -1.04
C THR A 13 13.12 5.09 0.43
N PHE A 14 13.16 6.39 0.71
CA PHE A 14 12.93 6.92 2.05
C PHE A 14 11.53 6.57 2.55
N ALA A 15 10.52 6.82 1.73
CA ALA A 15 9.13 6.49 2.06
C ALA A 15 8.94 4.99 2.36
N GLY A 16 9.56 4.10 1.57
CA GLY A 16 9.46 2.66 1.77
C GLY A 16 10.17 2.16 3.03
N ASN A 17 11.38 2.66 3.30
CA ASN A 17 12.24 2.12 4.37
C ASN A 17 12.02 2.78 5.73
N PHE A 18 11.61 4.05 5.76
CA PHE A 18 11.42 4.82 6.99
C PHE A 18 10.00 5.32 7.16
N GLY A 19 9.43 5.86 6.12
CA GLY A 19 8.13 6.50 6.16
C GLY A 19 6.96 5.56 6.39
N LEU A 20 6.85 4.50 5.59
CA LEU A 20 5.79 3.49 5.77
C LEU A 20 5.89 2.78 7.12
N PRO A 21 7.06 2.31 7.57
CA PRO A 21 7.19 1.77 8.92
C PRO A 21 6.73 2.74 10.01
N ALA A 22 7.13 4.01 9.92
CA ALA A 22 6.77 5.03 10.90
C ALA A 22 5.27 5.30 10.92
N ILE A 23 4.62 5.47 9.76
CA ILE A 23 3.19 5.74 9.69
C ILE A 23 2.36 4.53 10.14
N ILE A 24 2.79 3.29 9.84
CA ILE A 24 2.15 2.06 10.30
C ILE A 24 2.20 2.01 11.82
N PHE A 25 3.37 2.17 12.42
CA PHE A 25 3.51 2.15 13.86
C PHE A 25 2.68 3.26 14.52
N TYR A 26 2.85 4.50 14.09
CA TYR A 26 2.11 5.63 14.64
C TYR A 26 0.60 5.43 14.56
N SER A 27 0.08 5.13 13.36
CA SER A 27 -1.36 5.06 13.14
C SER A 27 -2.02 3.94 13.94
N LEU A 28 -1.39 2.77 14.03
CA LEU A 28 -1.98 1.63 14.74
C LEU A 28 -1.88 1.77 16.25
N THR A 29 -0.80 2.36 16.78
CA THR A 29 -0.57 2.43 18.23
C THR A 29 -1.21 3.66 18.90
N THR A 30 -1.47 4.74 18.13
CA THR A 30 -2.03 5.99 18.69
C THR A 30 -3.53 6.18 18.46
N THR A 31 -4.14 5.26 17.69
CA THR A 31 -5.59 5.25 17.47
C THR A 31 -6.24 4.10 18.24
N ASN A 32 -7.53 4.23 18.50
CA ASN A 32 -8.30 3.21 19.21
C ASN A 32 -8.68 2.01 18.31
N ILE A 33 -7.81 1.63 17.36
CA ILE A 33 -8.03 0.43 16.58
C ILE A 33 -7.75 -0.79 17.46
N SER A 34 -8.80 -1.58 17.71
CA SER A 34 -8.65 -2.85 18.42
C SER A 34 -8.01 -3.91 17.51
N PHE A 35 -7.34 -4.89 18.13
CA PHE A 35 -6.80 -6.04 17.40
C PHE A 35 -7.89 -6.81 16.64
N GLU A 36 -9.09 -6.91 17.22
CA GLU A 36 -10.25 -7.54 16.58
C GLU A 36 -10.67 -6.78 15.31
N LEU A 37 -10.70 -5.45 15.36
CA LEU A 37 -11.04 -4.61 14.21
C LEU A 37 -10.00 -4.77 13.10
N PHE A 38 -8.70 -4.84 13.46
CA PHE A 38 -7.63 -5.13 12.52
C PHE A 38 -7.82 -6.49 11.84
N LEU A 39 -8.13 -7.55 12.59
CA LEU A 39 -8.40 -8.88 12.03
C LEU A 39 -9.61 -8.87 11.10
N ARG A 40 -10.66 -8.15 11.45
CA ARG A 40 -11.86 -8.00 10.61
C ARG A 40 -11.51 -7.36 9.26
N PHE A 41 -10.75 -6.26 9.25
CA PHE A 41 -10.29 -5.64 8.01
C PHE A 41 -9.38 -6.59 7.21
N SER A 42 -8.47 -7.28 7.88
CA SER A 42 -7.57 -8.26 7.26
C SER A 42 -8.35 -9.37 6.56
N TYR A 43 -9.41 -9.88 7.19
CA TYR A 43 -10.30 -10.89 6.61
C TYR A 43 -11.01 -10.35 5.35
N TYR A 44 -11.63 -9.16 5.42
CA TYR A 44 -12.33 -8.60 4.27
C TYR A 44 -11.39 -8.27 3.11
N ILE A 45 -10.20 -7.75 3.38
CA ILE A 45 -9.20 -7.48 2.35
C ILE A 45 -8.70 -8.77 1.70
N THR A 46 -8.49 -9.82 2.49
CA THR A 46 -8.09 -11.12 1.95
C THR A 46 -9.18 -11.69 1.03
N LEU A 47 -10.43 -11.64 1.47
CA LEU A 47 -11.58 -12.07 0.67
C LEU A 47 -11.69 -11.25 -0.63
N TYR A 48 -11.56 -9.92 -0.51
CA TYR A 48 -11.52 -9.00 -1.65
C TYR A 48 -10.44 -9.42 -2.65
N VAL A 49 -9.18 -9.56 -2.21
CA VAL A 49 -8.07 -9.91 -3.11
C VAL A 49 -8.30 -11.26 -3.80
N ILE A 50 -8.86 -12.26 -3.10
CA ILE A 50 -9.18 -13.57 -3.68
C ILE A 50 -10.26 -13.43 -4.76
N ILE A 51 -11.38 -12.76 -4.45
CA ILE A 51 -12.49 -12.57 -5.39
C ILE A 51 -12.00 -11.84 -6.64
N PHE A 52 -11.27 -10.74 -6.46
CA PHE A 52 -10.76 -9.95 -7.59
C PHE A 52 -9.65 -10.68 -8.37
N ALA A 53 -8.86 -11.53 -7.72
CA ALA A 53 -7.91 -12.38 -8.40
C ALA A 53 -8.63 -13.38 -9.32
N VAL A 54 -9.70 -14.03 -8.85
CA VAL A 54 -10.50 -14.95 -9.67
C VAL A 54 -11.14 -14.24 -10.84
N ILE A 55 -11.81 -13.10 -10.60
CA ILE A 55 -12.47 -12.31 -11.66
C ILE A 55 -11.41 -11.78 -12.66
N GLY A 56 -10.30 -11.23 -12.16
CA GLY A 56 -9.20 -10.74 -13.00
C GLY A 56 -8.59 -11.83 -13.88
N LEU A 57 -8.39 -13.03 -13.33
CA LEU A 57 -7.92 -14.18 -14.08
C LEU A 57 -8.88 -14.57 -15.21
N ILE A 58 -10.19 -14.61 -14.93
CA ILE A 58 -11.20 -14.92 -15.94
C ILE A 58 -11.19 -13.88 -17.05
N ILE A 59 -11.20 -12.59 -16.70
CA ILE A 59 -11.20 -11.50 -17.69
C ILE A 59 -9.94 -11.55 -18.56
N LEU A 60 -8.75 -11.67 -17.95
CA LEU A 60 -7.50 -11.71 -18.69
C LEU A 60 -7.38 -12.93 -19.60
N LYS A 61 -7.91 -14.08 -19.17
CA LYS A 61 -7.97 -15.29 -19.98
C LYS A 61 -8.91 -15.13 -21.18
N ILE A 62 -10.10 -14.55 -20.98
CA ILE A 62 -11.05 -14.26 -22.08
C ILE A 62 -10.45 -13.28 -23.10
N LEU A 63 -9.73 -12.26 -22.61
CA LEU A 63 -9.08 -11.26 -23.45
C LEU A 63 -7.76 -11.74 -24.08
N ASN A 64 -7.32 -12.97 -23.82
CA ASN A 64 -6.03 -13.52 -24.24
C ASN A 64 -4.84 -12.61 -23.91
N LYS A 65 -4.82 -12.05 -22.69
CA LYS A 65 -3.77 -11.13 -22.22
C LYS A 65 -2.82 -11.80 -21.23
N ASP A 66 -1.62 -11.24 -21.09
CA ASP A 66 -0.61 -11.75 -20.17
C ASP A 66 -1.04 -11.59 -18.71
N ILE A 67 -1.41 -12.72 -18.10
CA ILE A 67 -1.87 -12.79 -16.71
C ILE A 67 -0.77 -12.36 -15.73
N TYR A 68 0.46 -12.82 -15.94
CA TYR A 68 1.56 -12.55 -15.03
C TYR A 68 1.90 -11.06 -14.92
N ARG A 69 1.74 -10.35 -16.04
CA ARG A 69 2.03 -8.91 -16.11
C ARG A 69 0.86 -8.05 -15.66
N LEU A 70 -0.37 -8.44 -15.98
CA LEU A 70 -1.55 -7.55 -15.83
C LEU A 70 -2.38 -7.85 -14.59
N LEU A 71 -2.34 -9.07 -14.04
CA LEU A 71 -3.14 -9.41 -12.89
C LEU A 71 -2.78 -8.59 -11.63
N PRO A 72 -1.49 -8.45 -11.22
CA PRO A 72 -1.16 -7.70 -10.02
C PRO A 72 -1.68 -6.25 -10.01
N PRO A 73 -1.44 -5.43 -11.06
CA PRO A 73 -1.97 -4.07 -11.07
C PRO A 73 -3.50 -4.00 -11.18
N LEU A 74 -4.17 -5.06 -11.61
CA LEU A 74 -5.64 -5.10 -11.63
C LEU A 74 -6.23 -5.34 -10.25
N ILE A 75 -5.63 -6.17 -9.41
CA ILE A 75 -6.22 -6.62 -8.15
C ILE A 75 -5.66 -5.94 -6.90
N LEU A 76 -4.44 -5.39 -6.97
CA LEU A 76 -3.80 -4.76 -5.82
C LEU A 76 -3.91 -3.23 -5.91
N PRO A 77 -4.70 -2.59 -5.02
CA PRO A 77 -4.89 -1.14 -5.04
C PRO A 77 -3.66 -0.38 -4.50
N ASN A 78 -3.53 0.88 -4.94
CA ASN A 78 -2.50 1.80 -4.43
C ASN A 78 -2.96 2.45 -3.11
N THR A 79 -3.13 1.63 -2.08
CA THR A 79 -3.61 2.08 -0.77
C THR A 79 -2.58 2.90 -0.02
N GLY A 80 -1.29 2.58 -0.16
CA GLY A 80 -0.21 3.27 0.54
C GLY A 80 -0.01 4.71 0.07
N ASN A 81 0.24 4.90 -1.22
CA ASN A 81 0.63 6.21 -1.73
C ASN A 81 -0.56 7.15 -1.98
N MET A 82 -1.75 6.61 -2.17
CA MET A 82 -2.95 7.39 -2.48
C MET A 82 -4.05 7.20 -1.44
N GLY A 83 -4.31 5.97 -1.02
CA GLY A 83 -5.39 5.66 -0.08
C GLY A 83 -5.19 6.29 1.29
N MET A 84 -4.01 6.13 1.91
CA MET A 84 -3.73 6.71 3.24
C MET A 84 -3.88 8.24 3.27
N PRO A 85 -3.29 9.03 2.35
CA PRO A 85 -3.49 10.47 2.31
C PRO A 85 -4.97 10.88 2.14
N LEU A 86 -5.69 10.24 1.24
CA LEU A 86 -7.10 10.55 0.99
C LEU A 86 -7.95 10.26 2.23
N CYS A 87 -7.73 9.13 2.89
CA CYS A 87 -8.44 8.78 4.12
C CYS A 87 -8.10 9.72 5.27
N LEU A 88 -6.84 10.17 5.36
CA LEU A 88 -6.44 11.17 6.35
C LEU A 88 -7.18 12.50 6.14
N PHE A 89 -7.25 12.99 4.90
CA PHE A 89 -7.91 14.26 4.59
C PHE A 89 -9.42 14.20 4.73
N ALA A 90 -10.04 13.05 4.39
CA ALA A 90 -11.48 12.90 4.45
C ALA A 90 -12.00 12.57 5.86
N TYR A 91 -11.27 11.77 6.63
CA TYR A 91 -11.75 11.18 7.89
C TYR A 91 -10.77 11.36 9.07
N GLY A 92 -9.74 12.18 8.91
CA GLY A 92 -8.75 12.46 9.96
C GLY A 92 -7.93 11.23 10.38
N LYS A 93 -7.47 11.24 11.63
CA LYS A 93 -6.58 10.19 12.18
C LYS A 93 -7.21 8.79 12.14
N MET A 94 -8.51 8.67 12.38
CA MET A 94 -9.20 7.37 12.33
C MET A 94 -9.22 6.81 10.91
N GLY A 95 -9.49 7.64 9.90
CA GLY A 95 -9.42 7.25 8.49
C GLY A 95 -8.02 6.79 8.10
N LEU A 96 -6.97 7.52 8.55
CA LEU A 96 -5.59 7.13 8.33
C LEU A 96 -5.29 5.76 8.95
N ALA A 97 -5.75 5.50 10.17
CA ALA A 97 -5.47 4.25 10.86
C ALA A 97 -6.15 3.04 10.19
N ILE A 98 -7.40 3.18 9.74
CA ILE A 98 -8.10 2.15 8.96
C ILE A 98 -7.38 1.91 7.63
N ALA A 99 -7.05 2.99 6.90
CA ALA A 99 -6.31 2.89 5.65
C ALA A 99 -4.94 2.24 5.83
N THR A 100 -4.27 2.50 6.96
CA THR A 100 -2.98 1.88 7.31
C THR A 100 -3.13 0.39 7.58
N ALA A 101 -4.16 -0.04 8.30
CA ALA A 101 -4.45 -1.46 8.52
C ALA A 101 -4.67 -2.18 7.18
N ILE A 102 -5.50 -1.62 6.30
CA ILE A 102 -5.74 -2.13 4.94
C ILE A 102 -4.45 -2.17 4.13
N THR A 103 -3.67 -1.08 4.13
CA THR A 103 -2.40 -0.98 3.40
C THR A 103 -1.40 -2.02 3.85
N SER A 104 -1.32 -2.29 5.14
CA SER A 104 -0.42 -3.30 5.70
C SER A 104 -0.71 -4.69 5.13
N MET A 105 -1.98 -5.06 5.00
CA MET A 105 -2.38 -6.33 4.38
C MET A 105 -2.12 -6.34 2.87
N ILE A 106 -2.40 -5.24 2.18
CA ILE A 106 -2.09 -5.12 0.75
C ILE A 106 -0.59 -5.22 0.50
N LEU A 107 0.27 -4.69 1.38
CA LEU A 107 1.73 -4.87 1.30
C LEU A 107 2.13 -6.35 1.38
N VAL A 108 1.53 -7.12 2.28
CA VAL A 108 1.76 -8.57 2.35
C VAL A 108 1.43 -9.23 1.02
N PHE A 109 0.29 -8.89 0.40
CA PHE A 109 -0.08 -9.40 -0.92
C PHE A 109 0.85 -8.90 -2.03
N HIS A 110 1.28 -7.65 -2.01
CA HIS A 110 2.25 -7.14 -2.98
C HIS A 110 3.56 -7.93 -2.96
N PHE A 111 4.10 -8.22 -1.78
CA PHE A 111 5.36 -8.94 -1.66
C PHE A 111 5.24 -10.46 -1.83
N SER A 112 4.05 -11.04 -1.66
CA SER A 112 3.82 -12.47 -1.91
C SER A 112 3.37 -12.75 -3.35
N LEU A 113 2.27 -12.13 -3.80
CA LEU A 113 1.68 -12.39 -5.11
C LEU A 113 2.52 -11.87 -6.28
N ASN A 114 3.04 -10.62 -6.19
CA ASN A 114 3.86 -10.08 -7.26
C ASN A 114 5.10 -10.91 -7.52
N ILE A 115 5.71 -11.45 -6.45
CA ILE A 115 6.92 -12.25 -6.58
C ILE A 115 6.58 -13.62 -7.13
N LEU A 116 5.50 -14.24 -6.64
CA LEU A 116 5.01 -15.51 -7.16
C LEU A 116 4.74 -15.41 -8.67
N LEU A 117 4.07 -14.35 -9.10
CA LEU A 117 3.72 -14.13 -10.50
C LEU A 117 4.94 -13.73 -11.36
N ALA A 118 5.84 -12.89 -10.83
CA ALA A 118 7.01 -12.42 -11.59
C ALA A 118 8.09 -13.48 -11.72
N SER A 119 8.39 -14.25 -10.66
CA SER A 119 9.47 -15.24 -10.65
C SER A 119 9.02 -16.66 -10.98
N LYS A 120 7.69 -16.91 -11.03
CA LYS A 120 7.08 -18.25 -11.14
C LYS A 120 7.57 -19.21 -10.05
N LYS A 121 8.19 -18.68 -8.99
CA LYS A 121 8.69 -19.43 -7.82
C LYS A 121 8.22 -18.72 -6.57
N PHE A 122 7.69 -19.49 -5.64
CA PHE A 122 7.37 -18.96 -4.31
C PHE A 122 8.65 -18.65 -3.54
N SER A 123 8.82 -17.40 -3.10
CA SER A 123 9.95 -16.98 -2.29
C SER A 123 9.47 -16.06 -1.18
N LEU A 124 9.76 -16.40 0.06
CA LEU A 124 9.47 -15.55 1.22
C LEU A 124 10.56 -14.48 1.46
N LYS A 125 11.70 -14.61 0.79
CA LYS A 125 12.85 -13.70 1.00
C LYS A 125 12.50 -12.21 0.84
N PRO A 126 11.72 -11.77 -0.16
CA PRO A 126 11.35 -10.37 -0.28
C PRO A 126 10.37 -9.89 0.81
N LEU A 127 9.51 -10.78 1.29
CA LEU A 127 8.64 -10.50 2.42
C LEU A 127 9.48 -10.27 3.70
N LEU A 128 10.45 -11.12 3.94
CA LEU A 128 11.38 -11.02 5.09
C LEU A 128 12.30 -9.79 5.00
N ASN A 129 12.56 -9.26 3.80
CA ASN A 129 13.35 -8.04 3.62
C ASN A 129 12.49 -6.75 3.64
N CYS A 130 11.18 -6.86 3.86
CA CYS A 130 10.27 -5.73 3.86
C CYS A 130 10.17 -5.10 5.25
N ILE A 131 10.85 -3.96 5.46
CA ILE A 131 10.88 -3.25 6.75
C ILE A 131 9.46 -2.90 7.27
N PRO A 132 8.50 -2.42 6.43
CA PRO A 132 7.14 -2.15 6.88
C PRO A 132 6.42 -3.34 7.53
N ILE A 133 6.75 -4.58 7.16
CA ILE A 133 6.15 -5.77 7.75
C ILE A 133 6.60 -5.96 9.21
N TYR A 134 7.85 -5.69 9.51
CA TYR A 134 8.34 -5.72 10.89
C TYR A 134 7.68 -4.63 11.74
N ALA A 135 7.51 -3.43 11.20
CA ALA A 135 6.78 -2.36 11.87
C ALA A 135 5.32 -2.76 12.15
N LEU A 136 4.65 -3.42 11.19
CA LEU A 136 3.32 -3.98 11.38
C LEU A 136 3.29 -4.99 12.54
N LEU A 137 4.18 -5.96 12.54
CA LEU A 137 4.23 -7.00 13.58
C LEU A 137 4.45 -6.38 14.98
N ILE A 138 5.40 -5.45 15.08
CA ILE A 138 5.66 -4.72 16.33
C ILE A 138 4.40 -3.94 16.75
N SER A 139 3.77 -3.20 15.84
CA SER A 139 2.56 -2.44 16.15
C SER A 139 1.43 -3.34 16.63
N LEU A 140 1.24 -4.52 16.03
CA LEU A 140 0.22 -5.47 16.45
C LEU A 140 0.47 -6.03 17.85
N ILE A 141 1.74 -6.19 18.26
CA ILE A 141 2.09 -6.56 19.65
C ILE A 141 1.61 -5.48 20.60
N PHE A 142 1.89 -4.19 20.31
CA PHE A 142 1.44 -3.07 21.14
C PHE A 142 -0.09 -3.01 21.24
N VAL A 143 -0.79 -3.17 20.10
CA VAL A 143 -2.25 -3.15 20.03
C VAL A 143 -2.86 -4.34 20.79
N TYR A 144 -2.32 -5.55 20.59
CA TYR A 144 -2.84 -6.77 21.24
C TYR A 144 -2.72 -6.73 22.77
N PHE A 145 -1.55 -6.37 23.27
CA PHE A 145 -1.28 -6.26 24.69
C PHE A 145 -1.75 -4.93 25.31
N LYS A 146 -2.32 -4.03 24.50
CA LYS A 146 -2.76 -2.68 24.91
C LYS A 146 -1.65 -1.88 25.60
N ILE A 147 -0.41 -2.04 25.13
CA ILE A 147 0.76 -1.34 25.65
C ILE A 147 0.78 0.07 25.03
N PRO A 148 0.83 1.15 25.84
CA PRO A 148 0.96 2.50 25.32
C PRO A 148 2.33 2.68 24.66
N ALA A 149 2.38 3.29 23.49
CA ALA A 149 3.63 3.60 22.83
C ALA A 149 4.42 4.65 23.65
N PRO A 150 5.75 4.47 23.85
CA PRO A 150 6.57 5.49 24.48
C PRO A 150 6.48 6.83 23.72
N LYS A 151 6.36 7.95 24.44
CA LYS A 151 6.15 9.28 23.85
C LYS A 151 7.21 9.68 22.82
N PHE A 152 8.47 9.30 23.05
CA PHE A 152 9.54 9.59 22.09
C PHE A 152 9.35 8.85 20.77
N LEU A 153 8.88 7.58 20.80
CA LEU A 153 8.56 6.80 19.62
C LEU A 153 7.33 7.36 18.90
N GLU A 154 6.29 7.72 19.64
CA GLU A 154 5.09 8.35 19.11
C GLU A 154 5.45 9.63 18.34
N ASN A 155 6.24 10.54 18.95
CA ASN A 155 6.65 11.79 18.34
C ASN A 155 7.54 11.59 17.12
N ALA A 156 8.53 10.68 17.18
CA ALA A 156 9.43 10.38 16.08
C ALA A 156 8.67 9.77 14.89
N THR A 157 7.81 8.78 15.15
CA THR A 157 7.02 8.13 14.11
C THR A 157 5.92 9.03 13.53
N PHE A 158 5.36 9.93 14.33
CA PHE A 158 4.49 11.01 13.84
C PHE A 158 5.20 11.88 12.82
N LEU A 159 6.35 12.44 13.19
CA LEU A 159 7.08 13.38 12.35
C LEU A 159 7.50 12.72 11.01
N ILE A 160 8.10 11.55 11.07
CA ILE A 160 8.55 10.81 9.88
C ILE A 160 7.35 10.37 9.04
N GLY A 161 6.31 9.82 9.66
CA GLY A 161 5.13 9.29 8.98
C GLY A 161 4.36 10.37 8.23
N TYR A 162 4.05 11.49 8.88
CA TYR A 162 3.32 12.60 8.24
C TYR A 162 4.14 13.31 7.17
N SER A 163 5.45 13.48 7.37
CA SER A 163 6.34 13.99 6.31
C SER A 163 6.32 13.08 5.08
N THR A 164 6.22 11.77 5.30
CA THR A 164 6.16 10.78 4.22
C THR A 164 4.89 10.90 3.40
N ILE A 165 3.74 11.18 4.01
CA ILE A 165 2.48 11.41 3.28
C ILE A 165 2.66 12.52 2.25
N PHE A 166 3.24 13.65 2.65
CA PHE A 166 3.54 14.76 1.75
C PHE A 166 4.52 14.36 0.63
N LEU A 167 5.63 13.71 0.97
CA LEU A 167 6.66 13.29 0.02
C LEU A 167 6.12 12.30 -1.02
N VAL A 168 5.26 11.38 -0.60
CA VAL A 168 4.66 10.39 -1.50
C VAL A 168 3.69 11.04 -2.47
N LEU A 169 2.83 11.96 -2.01
CA LEU A 169 1.94 12.72 -2.88
C LEU A 169 2.72 13.56 -3.89
N MET A 170 3.80 14.21 -3.47
CA MET A 170 4.68 14.96 -4.35
C MET A 170 5.35 14.06 -5.39
N SER A 171 5.84 12.89 -4.98
CA SER A 171 6.40 11.89 -5.90
C SER A 171 5.38 11.38 -6.90
N LEU A 172 4.13 11.16 -6.46
CA LEU A 172 3.03 10.76 -7.32
C LEU A 172 2.70 11.85 -8.35
N GLY A 173 2.65 13.12 -7.95
CA GLY A 173 2.46 14.25 -8.85
C GLY A 173 3.54 14.32 -9.94
N VAL A 174 4.81 14.14 -9.56
CA VAL A 174 5.93 14.08 -10.52
C VAL A 174 5.82 12.86 -11.45
N ALA A 175 5.38 11.72 -10.94
CA ALA A 175 5.17 10.53 -11.77
C ALA A 175 4.04 10.77 -12.80
N LEU A 176 2.93 11.35 -12.37
CA LEU A 176 1.79 11.67 -13.24
C LEU A 176 2.17 12.70 -14.32
N SER A 177 2.96 13.72 -14.00
CA SER A 177 3.40 14.73 -14.97
C SER A 177 4.30 14.17 -16.09
N LYS A 178 4.95 13.04 -15.83
CA LYS A 178 5.83 12.34 -16.80
C LYS A 178 5.12 11.22 -17.56
N LEU A 179 3.86 10.93 -17.24
CA LEU A 179 3.10 9.88 -17.90
C LEU A 179 2.88 10.21 -19.38
N LYS A 180 3.35 9.32 -20.24
CA LYS A 180 3.02 9.32 -21.67
C LYS A 180 2.08 8.14 -21.93
N VAL A 181 0.87 8.43 -22.35
CA VAL A 181 -0.12 7.40 -22.68
C VAL A 181 0.02 7.04 -24.17
N PHE A 182 0.61 5.89 -24.45
CA PHE A 182 0.83 5.43 -25.83
C PHE A 182 -0.34 4.61 -26.40
N LEU A 183 -1.09 3.91 -25.53
CA LEU A 183 -2.17 3.00 -25.90
C LEU A 183 -3.47 3.40 -25.17
N LEU A 184 -4.08 4.51 -25.60
CA LEU A 184 -5.28 5.08 -24.96
C LEU A 184 -6.40 4.05 -24.79
N LYS A 185 -6.70 3.26 -25.83
CA LYS A 185 -7.77 2.27 -25.80
C LYS A 185 -7.53 1.18 -24.75
N GLU A 186 -6.34 0.60 -24.72
CA GLU A 186 -6.00 -0.44 -23.73
C GLU A 186 -5.95 0.13 -22.32
N THR A 187 -5.33 1.31 -22.17
CA THR A 187 -5.27 2.00 -20.86
C THR A 187 -6.67 2.29 -20.33
N PHE A 188 -7.58 2.76 -21.19
CA PHE A 188 -8.97 3.03 -20.81
C PHE A 188 -9.70 1.75 -20.37
N ILE A 189 -9.58 0.67 -21.13
CA ILE A 189 -10.22 -0.62 -20.82
C ILE A 189 -9.73 -1.14 -19.46
N TYR A 190 -8.41 -1.18 -19.22
CA TYR A 190 -7.88 -1.69 -17.96
C TYR A 190 -8.20 -0.77 -16.77
N SER A 191 -8.21 0.55 -16.98
CA SER A 191 -8.62 1.50 -15.94
C SER A 191 -10.09 1.34 -15.60
N PHE A 192 -10.95 1.15 -16.61
CA PHE A 192 -12.38 0.93 -16.42
C PHE A 192 -12.66 -0.37 -15.67
N ILE A 193 -12.02 -1.47 -16.08
CA ILE A 193 -12.09 -2.76 -15.37
C ILE A 193 -11.67 -2.57 -13.92
N ARG A 194 -10.56 -1.86 -13.69
CA ARG A 194 -10.06 -1.60 -12.35
C ARG A 194 -11.02 -0.80 -11.48
N VAL A 195 -11.66 0.23 -12.02
CA VAL A 195 -12.62 1.07 -11.27
C VAL A 195 -13.89 0.29 -10.95
N ILE A 196 -14.34 -0.58 -11.85
CA ILE A 196 -15.53 -1.42 -11.60
C ILE A 196 -15.22 -2.54 -10.61
N LEU A 197 -14.03 -3.12 -10.70
CA LEU A 197 -13.63 -4.20 -9.81
C LEU A 197 -13.22 -3.69 -8.43
N GLY A 198 -12.90 -2.44 -8.22
CA GLY A 198 -12.58 -1.92 -6.92
C GLY A 198 -11.52 -0.91 -6.79
#